data_875700e2782a47de310f192b3c2fddc5
#
_entry.id   875700e2782a47de310f192b3c2fddc5
#
_cell.length_a   1.000
_cell.length_b   1.000
_cell.length_c   1.000
_cell.angle_alpha   90.00
_cell.angle_beta   90.00
_cell.angle_gamma   90.00
#
_symmetry.space_group_name_H-M   'P 1'
#
loop_
_entity.id
_entity.type
_entity.pdbx_description
1 polymer ?
#
loop_
_entity_poly.entity_id
_entity_poly.type
_entity_poly.pdbx_seq_one_letter_code
_entity_poly.pdbx_strand_id
1 'polypeptide(L)'
;EDKKAAYNADITYGTNNEFGFDYLRDNMAVTKEDRVQRGHAFAIVDEVDSILIDEARTPLIISGRGDKSSDMYIRANRFARTLKEGEDYTHEEKEKTVNLTDEGVAKAEKFFGVQNLTDLDNTALNHYINQAMKANVIMKKDVDYIVQDGQVLIVDEFTGRVMTGRRFSDGLHQAIEAKENVRVQSENRTLATITLQNYFRLYKKLSGMTGTAKTEEEEFQNIYNLDVVVIPTNLPMIRIDENDQIYTKKSGKIDAIIKDIKDCAERRQPVLVGTVSVEKSELLSKILHRERIFHNVLNAKNHKMEADIVAQAGRIGAVTIATNMAGRGTDIMLGGNPEYLAKQRLEKEGYSTEDIETATSFVKLDDENLIKLRDEYQRYYKSYKETCDKEKEEVIEAGGXXXXXXXXNATRAAVSTTSCAVEADVRATKAVRFSIFPLKTTSQGFSAAIS
;
A
#
# COMPACT_ATOMS: atom_id res chain seq x y z
N GLU A 1 14.71 -3.86 -26.39
CA GLU A 1 15.48 -5.09 -26.70
C GLU A 1 15.79 -5.89 -25.43
N ASP A 2 16.26 -5.27 -24.37
CA ASP A 2 16.64 -5.91 -23.11
C ASP A 2 15.50 -6.69 -22.43
N LYS A 3 14.30 -6.09 -22.38
CA LYS A 3 13.11 -6.80 -21.85
C LYS A 3 12.76 -8.03 -22.67
N LYS A 4 12.87 -7.96 -23.98
CA LYS A 4 12.58 -9.08 -24.87
C LYS A 4 13.58 -10.22 -24.66
N ALA A 5 14.87 -9.89 -24.49
CA ALA A 5 15.91 -10.86 -24.14
C ALA A 5 15.63 -11.53 -22.79
N ALA A 6 15.24 -10.74 -21.77
CA ALA A 6 14.88 -11.25 -20.45
C ALA A 6 13.69 -12.23 -20.51
N TYR A 7 12.63 -11.88 -21.25
CA TYR A 7 11.47 -12.79 -21.41
C TYR A 7 11.78 -14.05 -22.23
N ASN A 8 12.84 -14.04 -23.05
CA ASN A 8 13.28 -15.21 -23.82
C ASN A 8 14.20 -16.14 -23.03
N ALA A 9 14.63 -15.75 -21.84
CA ALA A 9 15.41 -16.60 -20.96
C ALA A 9 14.57 -17.80 -20.45
N ASP A 10 15.22 -18.89 -20.04
CA ASP A 10 14.53 -20.08 -19.51
C ASP A 10 13.71 -19.75 -18.27
N ILE A 11 14.24 -18.87 -17.39
CA ILE A 11 13.56 -18.37 -16.19
C ILE A 11 13.59 -16.86 -16.23
N THR A 12 12.43 -16.23 -16.09
CA THR A 12 12.29 -14.76 -15.99
C THR A 12 11.81 -14.41 -14.58
N TYR A 13 12.52 -13.53 -13.91
CA TYR A 13 12.23 -13.09 -12.54
C TYR A 13 11.86 -11.60 -12.54
N GLY A 14 10.84 -11.24 -11.77
CA GLY A 14 10.41 -9.84 -11.68
C GLY A 14 9.22 -9.64 -10.76
N THR A 15 8.76 -8.41 -10.62
CA THR A 15 7.59 -8.09 -9.79
C THR A 15 6.28 -8.40 -10.55
N ASN A 16 5.25 -8.74 -9.80
CA ASN A 16 3.89 -8.98 -10.31
C ASN A 16 3.39 -7.81 -11.16
N ASN A 17 3.62 -6.58 -10.70
CA ASN A 17 3.18 -5.37 -11.39
C ASN A 17 3.89 -5.20 -12.75
N GLU A 18 5.20 -5.45 -12.79
CA GLU A 18 5.98 -5.34 -14.03
C GLU A 18 5.45 -6.31 -15.09
N PHE A 19 5.24 -7.57 -14.70
CA PHE A 19 4.67 -8.58 -15.62
C PHE A 19 3.28 -8.17 -16.12
N GLY A 20 2.43 -7.69 -15.23
CA GLY A 20 1.08 -7.25 -15.60
C GLY A 20 1.07 -6.02 -16.50
N PHE A 21 1.92 -5.03 -16.24
CA PHE A 21 2.04 -3.85 -17.09
C PHE A 21 2.64 -4.20 -18.46
N ASP A 22 3.60 -5.10 -18.53
CA ASP A 22 4.17 -5.55 -19.80
C ASP A 22 3.12 -6.32 -20.62
N TYR A 23 2.28 -7.13 -19.97
CA TYR A 23 1.12 -7.78 -20.62
C TYR A 23 0.17 -6.74 -21.23
N LEU A 24 -0.16 -5.67 -20.47
CA LEU A 24 -1.02 -4.61 -20.99
C LEU A 24 -0.37 -3.91 -22.19
N ARG A 25 0.94 -3.61 -22.13
CA ARG A 25 1.68 -3.00 -23.25
C ARG A 25 1.68 -3.90 -24.47
N ASP A 26 1.87 -5.21 -24.29
CA ASP A 26 1.84 -6.19 -25.39
C ASP A 26 0.47 -6.25 -26.07
N ASN A 27 -0.61 -6.06 -25.31
CA ASN A 27 -1.97 -6.02 -25.87
C ASN A 27 -2.29 -4.68 -26.57
N MET A 28 -1.46 -3.67 -26.38
CA MET A 28 -1.56 -2.38 -27.07
C MET A 28 -0.59 -2.28 -28.25
N ALA A 29 0.30 -3.27 -28.42
CA ALA A 29 1.31 -3.29 -29.47
C ALA A 29 0.63 -3.39 -30.85
N VAL A 30 1.12 -2.60 -31.81
CA VAL A 30 0.59 -2.54 -33.20
C VAL A 30 1.02 -3.78 -33.97
N THR A 31 2.26 -4.24 -33.76
CA THR A 31 2.78 -5.41 -34.45
C THR A 31 3.11 -6.52 -33.46
N LYS A 32 3.14 -7.75 -33.95
CA LYS A 32 3.47 -8.91 -33.14
C LYS A 32 4.94 -8.88 -32.67
N GLU A 33 5.78 -8.29 -33.47
CA GLU A 33 7.23 -8.14 -33.20
C GLU A 33 7.51 -7.18 -32.05
N ASP A 34 6.61 -6.27 -31.76
CA ASP A 34 6.76 -5.31 -30.65
C ASP A 34 6.46 -5.91 -29.29
N ARG A 35 5.83 -7.08 -29.25
CA ARG A 35 5.53 -7.78 -27.99
C ARG A 35 6.79 -8.29 -27.34
N VAL A 36 6.85 -8.21 -26.02
CA VAL A 36 8.00 -8.68 -25.24
C VAL A 36 7.77 -10.04 -24.60
N GLN A 37 6.53 -10.34 -24.18
CA GLN A 37 6.17 -11.62 -23.54
C GLN A 37 5.91 -12.70 -24.59
N ARG A 38 6.37 -13.94 -24.32
CA ARG A 38 6.21 -15.07 -25.25
C ARG A 38 5.06 -16.01 -24.89
N GLY A 39 4.28 -15.71 -23.85
CA GLY A 39 3.13 -16.50 -23.43
C GLY A 39 3.18 -16.85 -21.94
N HIS A 40 2.16 -17.56 -21.48
CA HIS A 40 1.90 -17.80 -20.05
C HIS A 40 1.92 -19.33 -19.78
N ALA A 41 3.12 -19.92 -19.72
CA ALA A 41 3.28 -21.36 -19.51
C ALA A 41 3.19 -21.74 -18.03
N PHE A 42 4.07 -21.19 -17.18
CA PHE A 42 4.15 -21.51 -15.76
C PHE A 42 4.57 -20.27 -14.97
N ALA A 43 3.92 -20.04 -13.85
CA ALA A 43 4.31 -18.99 -12.91
C ALA A 43 4.43 -19.59 -11.50
N ILE A 44 5.45 -19.14 -10.77
CA ILE A 44 5.61 -19.37 -9.34
C ILE A 44 5.50 -17.99 -8.68
N VAL A 45 4.51 -17.82 -7.80
CA VAL A 45 4.20 -16.53 -7.15
C VAL A 45 4.65 -16.61 -5.70
N ASP A 46 5.58 -15.72 -5.33
CA ASP A 46 5.99 -15.56 -3.93
C ASP A 46 4.99 -14.62 -3.23
N GLU A 47 4.75 -14.83 -1.94
CA GLU A 47 3.71 -14.14 -1.17
C GLU A 47 2.35 -14.24 -1.88
N VAL A 48 2.00 -15.48 -2.24
CA VAL A 48 0.88 -15.79 -3.13
C VAL A 48 -0.48 -15.35 -2.58
N ASP A 49 -0.69 -15.34 -1.27
CA ASP A 49 -1.91 -14.86 -0.62
C ASP A 49 -2.08 -13.35 -0.82
N SER A 50 -1.03 -12.58 -0.65
CA SER A 50 -1.08 -11.13 -0.90
C SER A 50 -1.45 -10.82 -2.35
N ILE A 51 -0.82 -11.50 -3.29
CA ILE A 51 -0.96 -11.18 -4.73
C ILE A 51 -2.27 -11.75 -5.29
N LEU A 52 -2.64 -12.99 -4.92
CA LEU A 52 -3.77 -13.69 -5.54
C LEU A 52 -5.07 -13.59 -4.72
N ILE A 53 -5.01 -13.13 -3.45
CA ILE A 53 -6.20 -12.95 -2.61
C ILE A 53 -6.37 -11.46 -2.25
N ASP A 54 -5.46 -10.90 -1.45
CA ASP A 54 -5.60 -9.53 -0.91
C ASP A 54 -5.66 -8.47 -2.02
N GLU A 55 -4.72 -8.49 -2.96
CA GLU A 55 -4.61 -7.51 -4.05
C GLU A 55 -5.21 -8.01 -5.37
N ALA A 56 -5.81 -9.20 -5.37
CA ALA A 56 -6.28 -9.90 -6.56
C ALA A 56 -7.16 -9.04 -7.48
N ARG A 57 -8.05 -8.23 -6.88
CA ARG A 57 -9.02 -7.40 -7.61
C ARG A 57 -8.53 -5.98 -7.90
N THR A 58 -7.34 -5.62 -7.43
CA THR A 58 -6.75 -4.31 -7.71
C THR A 58 -6.35 -4.25 -9.19
N PRO A 59 -6.90 -3.31 -9.97
CA PRO A 59 -6.58 -3.25 -11.39
C PRO A 59 -5.27 -2.54 -11.66
N LEU A 60 -4.47 -3.11 -12.55
CA LEU A 60 -3.38 -2.43 -13.23
C LEU A 60 -3.99 -1.65 -14.40
N ILE A 61 -3.69 -0.37 -14.51
CA ILE A 61 -4.32 0.53 -15.48
C ILE A 61 -3.25 1.29 -16.26
N ILE A 62 -3.33 1.25 -17.59
CA ILE A 62 -2.57 2.15 -18.44
C ILE A 62 -3.54 3.23 -18.94
N SER A 63 -3.22 4.49 -18.63
CA SER A 63 -4.01 5.65 -19.05
C SER A 63 -3.24 6.43 -20.10
N GLY A 64 -3.98 6.94 -21.08
CA GLY A 64 -3.47 7.90 -22.06
C GLY A 64 -4.15 9.25 -21.88
N ARG A 65 -3.57 10.28 -22.45
CA ARG A 65 -4.22 11.60 -22.51
C ARG A 65 -5.48 11.50 -23.38
N GLY A 66 -6.59 11.94 -22.85
CA GLY A 66 -7.82 12.14 -23.60
C GLY A 66 -7.69 13.32 -24.56
N ASP A 67 -8.69 13.50 -25.40
CA ASP A 67 -8.74 14.58 -26.38
C ASP A 67 -8.67 15.96 -25.68
N LYS A 68 -8.26 16.98 -26.45
CA LYS A 68 -8.18 18.38 -26.01
C LYS A 68 -9.57 18.99 -25.82
N SER A 69 -10.27 18.53 -24.79
CA SER A 69 -11.63 19.02 -24.45
C SER A 69 -11.65 20.24 -23.53
N SER A 70 -10.48 20.75 -23.13
CA SER A 70 -10.38 21.87 -22.19
C SER A 70 -11.20 23.09 -22.62
N ASP A 71 -11.17 23.44 -23.91
CA ASP A 71 -11.91 24.59 -24.46
C ASP A 71 -13.42 24.39 -24.34
N MET A 72 -13.90 23.15 -24.51
CA MET A 72 -15.34 22.85 -24.42
C MET A 72 -15.84 23.02 -22.97
N TYR A 73 -15.05 22.60 -21.97
CA TYR A 73 -15.41 22.84 -20.55
C TYR A 73 -15.50 24.34 -20.24
N ILE A 74 -14.57 25.13 -20.76
CA ILE A 74 -14.58 26.60 -20.56
C ILE A 74 -15.81 27.22 -21.25
N ARG A 75 -16.12 26.81 -22.50
CA ARG A 75 -17.30 27.28 -23.23
C ARG A 75 -18.60 26.89 -22.53
N ALA A 76 -18.69 25.63 -22.08
CA ALA A 76 -19.87 25.13 -21.33
C ALA A 76 -20.04 25.87 -20.00
N ASN A 77 -18.95 26.18 -19.30
CA ASN A 77 -19.00 26.98 -18.07
C ASN A 77 -19.53 28.40 -18.33
N ARG A 78 -19.04 29.05 -19.41
CA ARG A 78 -19.56 30.39 -19.80
C ARG A 78 -21.06 30.33 -20.07
N PHE A 79 -21.52 29.31 -20.78
CA PHE A 79 -22.94 29.12 -21.07
C PHE A 79 -23.73 28.92 -19.75
N ALA A 80 -23.30 28.00 -18.89
CA ALA A 80 -23.98 27.69 -17.62
C ALA A 80 -24.19 28.92 -16.76
N ARG A 81 -23.23 29.85 -16.76
CA ARG A 81 -23.32 31.14 -16.00
C ARG A 81 -24.34 32.12 -16.56
N THR A 82 -24.84 31.93 -17.79
CA THR A 82 -25.87 32.81 -18.38
C THR A 82 -27.29 32.35 -18.06
N LEU A 83 -27.46 31.17 -17.52
CA LEU A 83 -28.77 30.56 -17.27
C LEU A 83 -29.36 30.97 -15.92
N LYS A 84 -30.69 31.02 -15.87
CA LYS A 84 -31.46 31.41 -14.68
C LYS A 84 -32.28 30.23 -14.16
N GLU A 85 -32.24 30.06 -12.87
CA GLU A 85 -33.05 29.04 -12.18
C GLU A 85 -34.54 29.32 -12.33
N GLY A 86 -35.32 28.25 -12.54
CA GLY A 86 -36.76 28.31 -12.70
C GLY A 86 -37.22 28.74 -14.09
N GLU A 87 -36.37 29.41 -14.88
CA GLU A 87 -36.60 29.77 -16.28
C GLU A 87 -35.90 28.78 -17.22
N ASP A 88 -34.60 28.64 -17.09
CA ASP A 88 -33.75 27.89 -18.01
C ASP A 88 -33.38 26.49 -17.49
N TYR A 89 -33.42 26.30 -16.18
CA TYR A 89 -33.13 25.01 -15.56
C TYR A 89 -33.86 24.83 -14.24
N THR A 90 -34.04 23.58 -13.85
CA THR A 90 -34.52 23.20 -12.51
C THR A 90 -33.44 22.33 -11.85
N HIS A 91 -33.34 22.42 -10.52
CA HIS A 91 -32.43 21.53 -9.79
C HIS A 91 -33.12 20.89 -8.58
N GLU A 92 -32.63 19.72 -8.20
CA GLU A 92 -33.15 18.97 -7.06
C GLU A 92 -31.96 18.67 -6.12
N GLU A 93 -31.92 19.38 -5.01
CA GLU A 93 -30.76 19.36 -4.08
C GLU A 93 -30.55 17.96 -3.46
N LYS A 94 -31.64 17.25 -3.12
CA LYS A 94 -31.56 15.90 -2.54
C LYS A 94 -30.96 14.87 -3.49
N GLU A 95 -31.31 14.94 -4.76
CA GLU A 95 -30.87 13.99 -5.79
C GLU A 95 -29.58 14.44 -6.48
N LYS A 96 -29.13 15.65 -6.17
CA LYS A 96 -27.94 16.27 -6.80
C LYS A 96 -28.05 16.28 -8.34
N THR A 97 -29.26 16.58 -8.85
CA THR A 97 -29.54 16.63 -10.30
C THR A 97 -29.88 18.04 -10.74
N VAL A 98 -29.51 18.35 -11.99
CA VAL A 98 -29.86 19.62 -12.66
C VAL A 98 -30.36 19.27 -14.06
N ASN A 99 -31.50 19.78 -14.44
CA ASN A 99 -32.10 19.53 -15.76
C ASN A 99 -32.42 20.85 -16.46
N LEU A 100 -32.03 20.99 -17.72
CA LEU A 100 -32.43 22.13 -18.54
C LEU A 100 -33.93 22.03 -18.85
N THR A 101 -34.60 23.18 -18.87
CA THR A 101 -35.96 23.32 -19.41
C THR A 101 -35.88 23.40 -20.94
N ASP A 102 -37.03 23.39 -21.60
CA ASP A 102 -37.12 23.59 -23.06
C ASP A 102 -36.51 24.93 -23.48
N GLU A 103 -36.68 25.96 -22.67
CA GLU A 103 -36.06 27.29 -22.87
C GLU A 103 -34.55 27.22 -22.71
N GLY A 104 -34.06 26.46 -21.72
CA GLY A 104 -32.63 26.24 -21.51
C GLY A 104 -32.00 25.50 -22.67
N VAL A 105 -32.68 24.46 -23.20
CA VAL A 105 -32.22 23.71 -24.37
C VAL A 105 -32.14 24.63 -25.60
N ALA A 106 -33.19 25.43 -25.87
CA ALA A 106 -33.20 26.37 -26.99
C ALA A 106 -32.05 27.39 -26.88
N LYS A 107 -31.76 27.89 -25.65
CA LYS A 107 -30.60 28.77 -25.42
C LYS A 107 -29.26 28.07 -25.70
N ALA A 108 -29.15 26.79 -25.30
CA ALA A 108 -27.93 25.98 -25.53
C ALA A 108 -27.71 25.79 -27.05
N GLU A 109 -28.74 25.41 -27.77
CA GLU A 109 -28.70 25.22 -29.27
C GLU A 109 -28.23 26.48 -29.95
N LYS A 110 -28.81 27.63 -29.57
CA LYS A 110 -28.41 28.93 -30.11
C LYS A 110 -26.97 29.32 -29.76
N PHE A 111 -26.53 29.08 -28.51
CA PHE A 111 -25.19 29.45 -28.03
C PHE A 111 -24.11 28.63 -28.73
N PHE A 112 -24.35 27.35 -28.87
CA PHE A 112 -23.37 26.42 -29.50
C PHE A 112 -23.51 26.28 -30.99
N GLY A 113 -24.61 26.77 -31.57
CA GLY A 113 -24.86 26.75 -33.03
C GLY A 113 -25.24 25.36 -33.56
N VAL A 114 -25.98 24.58 -32.72
CA VAL A 114 -26.47 23.25 -33.09
C VAL A 114 -27.99 23.31 -33.31
N GLN A 115 -28.55 22.44 -34.16
CA GLN A 115 -29.99 22.43 -34.47
C GLN A 115 -30.79 21.63 -33.43
N ASN A 116 -30.20 20.59 -32.83
CA ASN A 116 -30.87 19.75 -31.86
C ASN A 116 -29.82 19.21 -30.86
N LEU A 117 -29.88 19.64 -29.60
CA LEU A 117 -28.94 19.23 -28.54
C LEU A 117 -29.02 17.75 -28.22
N THR A 118 -30.20 17.12 -28.45
CA THR A 118 -30.42 15.70 -28.11
C THR A 118 -30.01 14.73 -29.20
N ASP A 119 -29.54 15.21 -30.36
CA ASP A 119 -29.03 14.34 -31.42
C ASP A 119 -27.79 13.58 -31.00
N LEU A 120 -27.60 12.38 -31.54
CA LEU A 120 -26.46 11.51 -31.27
C LEU A 120 -25.11 12.22 -31.50
N ASP A 121 -25.06 13.06 -32.56
CA ASP A 121 -23.85 13.83 -32.89
C ASP A 121 -23.49 14.89 -31.83
N ASN A 122 -24.46 15.31 -31.04
CA ASN A 122 -24.31 16.33 -29.99
C ASN A 122 -24.20 15.74 -28.55
N THR A 123 -24.12 14.42 -28.43
CA THR A 123 -24.04 13.73 -27.12
C THR A 123 -22.88 14.25 -26.26
N ALA A 124 -21.71 14.44 -26.86
CA ALA A 124 -20.53 14.98 -26.17
C ALA A 124 -20.76 16.42 -25.68
N LEU A 125 -21.38 17.27 -26.53
CA LEU A 125 -21.72 18.64 -26.18
C LEU A 125 -22.72 18.68 -24.99
N ASN A 126 -23.76 17.87 -25.08
CA ASN A 126 -24.77 17.73 -24.00
C ASN A 126 -24.09 17.30 -22.70
N HIS A 127 -23.15 16.39 -22.77
CA HIS A 127 -22.38 15.96 -21.60
C HIS A 127 -21.61 17.14 -20.98
N TYR A 128 -20.87 17.94 -21.77
CA TYR A 128 -20.13 19.11 -21.27
C TYR A 128 -21.06 20.13 -20.61
N ILE A 129 -22.24 20.39 -21.21
CA ILE A 129 -23.22 21.29 -20.64
C ILE A 129 -23.74 20.77 -19.29
N ASN A 130 -24.10 19.49 -19.22
CA ASN A 130 -24.59 18.86 -18.00
C ASN A 130 -23.55 18.91 -16.88
N GLN A 131 -22.28 18.64 -17.17
CA GLN A 131 -21.21 18.73 -16.18
C GLN A 131 -20.96 20.18 -15.72
N ALA A 132 -21.04 21.15 -16.64
CA ALA A 132 -20.92 22.55 -16.31
C ALA A 132 -22.08 23.03 -15.42
N MET A 133 -23.31 22.58 -15.71
CA MET A 133 -24.48 22.87 -14.87
C MET A 133 -24.30 22.27 -13.47
N LYS A 134 -23.92 21.00 -13.39
CA LYS A 134 -23.68 20.32 -12.12
C LYS A 134 -22.60 21.03 -11.31
N ALA A 135 -21.51 21.43 -11.96
CA ALA A 135 -20.41 22.16 -11.32
C ALA A 135 -20.86 23.51 -10.74
N ASN A 136 -21.68 24.27 -11.50
CA ASN A 136 -22.08 25.62 -11.10
C ASN A 136 -23.25 25.63 -10.10
N VAL A 137 -24.20 24.71 -10.23
CA VAL A 137 -25.46 24.71 -9.45
C VAL A 137 -25.33 23.87 -8.18
N ILE A 138 -24.77 22.66 -8.30
CA ILE A 138 -24.75 21.68 -7.20
C ILE A 138 -23.45 21.78 -6.38
N MET A 139 -22.29 21.84 -7.04
CA MET A 139 -20.99 21.74 -6.34
C MET A 139 -20.62 23.06 -5.66
N LYS A 140 -20.47 23.01 -4.34
CA LYS A 140 -20.21 24.20 -3.50
C LYS A 140 -18.72 24.22 -3.08
N LYS A 141 -18.07 25.37 -3.35
CA LYS A 141 -16.70 25.61 -2.89
C LYS A 141 -16.66 25.63 -1.36
N ASP A 142 -15.57 25.11 -0.80
CA ASP A 142 -15.31 25.00 0.65
C ASP A 142 -16.28 24.03 1.37
N VAL A 143 -17.08 23.27 0.61
CA VAL A 143 -17.95 22.19 1.09
C VAL A 143 -17.60 20.88 0.36
N ASP A 144 -17.80 20.83 -0.96
CA ASP A 144 -17.54 19.66 -1.79
C ASP A 144 -16.09 19.62 -2.30
N TYR A 145 -15.46 20.79 -2.41
CA TYR A 145 -14.08 20.92 -2.89
C TYR A 145 -13.46 22.21 -2.39
N ILE A 146 -12.12 22.26 -2.38
CA ILE A 146 -11.35 23.50 -2.15
C ILE A 146 -10.46 23.78 -3.35
N VAL A 147 -9.99 25.03 -3.45
CA VAL A 147 -8.99 25.43 -4.45
C VAL A 147 -7.71 25.80 -3.70
N GLN A 148 -6.65 25.06 -3.94
CA GLN A 148 -5.35 25.29 -3.30
C GLN A 148 -4.23 25.11 -4.34
N ASP A 149 -3.30 26.05 -4.36
CA ASP A 149 -2.13 26.03 -5.26
C ASP A 149 -2.50 25.88 -6.74
N GLY A 150 -3.63 26.47 -7.15
CA GLY A 150 -4.12 26.43 -8.53
C GLY A 150 -4.72 25.07 -8.92
N GLN A 151 -5.08 24.25 -7.93
CA GLN A 151 -5.70 22.92 -8.15
C GLN A 151 -7.02 22.81 -7.36
N VAL A 152 -7.95 22.07 -7.95
CA VAL A 152 -9.20 21.68 -7.27
C VAL A 152 -8.90 20.39 -6.49
N LEU A 153 -9.23 20.40 -5.20
CA LEU A 153 -9.05 19.23 -4.31
C LEU A 153 -10.41 18.84 -3.73
N ILE A 154 -10.73 17.56 -3.76
CA ILE A 154 -12.02 17.03 -3.24
C ILE A 154 -12.02 17.10 -1.72
N VAL A 155 -13.15 17.45 -1.14
CA VAL A 155 -13.42 17.33 0.31
C VAL A 155 -14.38 16.14 0.51
N ASP A 156 -13.99 15.22 1.36
CA ASP A 156 -14.81 14.04 1.68
C ASP A 156 -16.06 14.47 2.48
N GLU A 157 -17.22 14.12 1.99
CA GLU A 157 -18.52 14.51 2.54
C GLU A 157 -18.72 14.05 4.00
N PHE A 158 -18.10 12.92 4.38
CA PHE A 158 -18.30 12.31 5.71
C PHE A 158 -17.25 12.73 6.73
N THR A 159 -16.04 12.95 6.30
CA THR A 159 -14.91 13.25 7.21
C THR A 159 -14.47 14.72 7.16
N GLY A 160 -14.87 15.47 6.12
CA GLY A 160 -14.41 16.83 5.88
C GLY A 160 -12.93 16.93 5.52
N ARG A 161 -12.28 15.81 5.22
CA ARG A 161 -10.84 15.78 4.90
C ARG A 161 -10.59 16.00 3.42
N VAL A 162 -9.54 16.72 3.12
CA VAL A 162 -9.09 16.94 1.74
C VAL A 162 -8.48 15.65 1.19
N MET A 163 -8.99 15.21 0.05
CA MET A 163 -8.53 13.98 -0.62
C MET A 163 -7.56 14.34 -1.76
N THR A 164 -6.26 14.34 -1.44
CA THR A 164 -5.23 14.59 -2.45
C THR A 164 -5.11 13.42 -3.44
N GLY A 165 -4.87 13.74 -4.70
CA GLY A 165 -4.69 12.75 -5.77
C GLY A 165 -5.98 12.15 -6.34
N ARG A 166 -7.15 12.44 -5.75
CA ARG A 166 -8.45 12.00 -6.29
C ARG A 166 -9.08 13.11 -7.14
N ARG A 167 -9.87 12.69 -8.12
CA ARG A 167 -10.62 13.59 -9.01
C ARG A 167 -12.06 13.09 -9.13
N PHE A 168 -13.00 14.01 -9.29
CA PHE A 168 -14.39 13.65 -9.64
C PHE A 168 -14.40 13.00 -11.03
N SER A 169 -15.26 12.02 -11.21
CA SER A 169 -15.40 11.27 -12.47
C SER A 169 -16.19 12.05 -13.54
N ASP A 170 -16.19 11.51 -14.73
CA ASP A 170 -17.07 11.88 -15.83
C ASP A 170 -16.98 13.36 -16.27
N GLY A 171 -15.80 13.96 -16.14
CA GLY A 171 -15.59 15.34 -16.55
C GLY A 171 -16.03 16.40 -15.54
N LEU A 172 -16.65 15.99 -14.42
CA LEU A 172 -17.10 16.94 -13.38
C LEU A 172 -15.92 17.73 -12.79
N HIS A 173 -14.77 17.08 -12.59
CA HIS A 173 -13.58 17.75 -12.06
C HIS A 173 -13.11 18.85 -12.98
N GLN A 174 -13.08 18.58 -14.31
CA GLN A 174 -12.72 19.57 -15.33
C GLN A 174 -13.73 20.72 -15.41
N ALA A 175 -15.02 20.41 -15.23
CA ALA A 175 -16.07 21.44 -15.18
C ALA A 175 -15.88 22.36 -13.95
N ILE A 176 -15.47 21.81 -12.80
CA ILE A 176 -15.16 22.60 -11.60
C ILE A 176 -13.87 23.41 -11.81
N GLU A 177 -12.86 22.85 -12.46
CA GLU A 177 -11.63 23.57 -12.83
C GLU A 177 -11.96 24.78 -13.70
N ALA A 178 -12.86 24.60 -14.69
CA ALA A 178 -13.34 25.69 -15.56
C ALA A 178 -14.16 26.73 -14.76
N LYS A 179 -15.01 26.29 -13.81
CA LYS A 179 -15.79 27.16 -12.94
C LYS A 179 -14.88 28.08 -12.09
N GLU A 180 -13.82 27.53 -11.52
CA GLU A 180 -12.89 28.23 -10.63
C GLU A 180 -11.77 28.97 -11.39
N ASN A 181 -11.77 28.91 -12.73
CA ASN A 181 -10.76 29.54 -13.60
C ASN A 181 -9.34 29.04 -13.28
N VAL A 182 -9.20 27.80 -12.87
CA VAL A 182 -7.90 27.14 -12.78
C VAL A 182 -7.64 26.39 -14.08
N ARG A 183 -6.40 25.93 -14.28
CA ARG A 183 -6.02 25.22 -15.50
C ARG A 183 -6.82 23.91 -15.62
N VAL A 184 -7.64 23.79 -16.65
CA VAL A 184 -8.40 22.56 -16.94
C VAL A 184 -7.41 21.47 -17.39
N GLN A 185 -7.29 20.41 -16.62
CA GLN A 185 -6.42 19.29 -16.96
C GLN A 185 -7.15 18.33 -17.91
N SER A 186 -6.41 17.77 -18.87
CA SER A 186 -6.98 16.78 -19.79
C SER A 186 -7.52 15.57 -19.03
N GLU A 187 -8.61 15.00 -19.51
CA GLU A 187 -9.10 13.71 -19.02
C GLU A 187 -8.09 12.62 -19.33
N ASN A 188 -7.93 11.72 -18.38
CA ASN A 188 -7.18 10.50 -18.61
C ASN A 188 -8.15 9.44 -19.12
N ARG A 189 -7.87 8.90 -20.31
CA ARG A 189 -8.63 7.81 -20.89
C ARG A 189 -7.93 6.49 -20.55
N THR A 190 -8.66 5.56 -19.94
CA THR A 190 -8.14 4.22 -19.71
C THR A 190 -7.97 3.51 -21.06
N LEU A 191 -6.74 3.16 -21.37
CA LEU A 191 -6.39 2.47 -22.63
C LEU A 191 -6.42 0.95 -22.44
N ALA A 192 -5.95 0.46 -21.31
CA ALA A 192 -5.91 -0.97 -21.01
C ALA A 192 -5.97 -1.19 -19.50
N THR A 193 -6.62 -2.26 -19.07
CA THR A 193 -6.70 -2.63 -17.67
C THR A 193 -6.77 -4.15 -17.51
N ILE A 194 -6.17 -4.65 -16.43
CA ILE A 194 -6.30 -6.05 -16.00
C ILE A 194 -6.13 -6.13 -14.49
N THR A 195 -6.83 -7.04 -13.83
CA THR A 195 -6.57 -7.36 -12.41
C THR A 195 -5.47 -8.42 -12.30
N LEU A 196 -4.77 -8.46 -11.16
CA LEU A 196 -3.78 -9.51 -10.90
C LEU A 196 -4.43 -10.91 -10.99
N GLN A 197 -5.65 -11.06 -10.45
CA GLN A 197 -6.44 -12.28 -10.55
C GLN A 197 -6.57 -12.76 -12.00
N ASN A 198 -7.01 -11.88 -12.90
CA ASN A 198 -7.21 -12.24 -14.30
C ASN A 198 -5.88 -12.48 -15.02
N TYR A 199 -4.84 -11.72 -14.70
CA TYR A 199 -3.52 -11.90 -15.29
C TYR A 199 -2.95 -13.30 -14.96
N PHE A 200 -2.92 -13.68 -13.66
CA PHE A 200 -2.33 -14.96 -13.26
C PHE A 200 -3.16 -16.18 -13.70
N ARG A 201 -4.47 -16.00 -13.93
CA ARG A 201 -5.31 -17.05 -14.52
C ARG A 201 -4.99 -17.36 -16.00
N LEU A 202 -4.18 -16.53 -16.67
CA LEU A 202 -3.73 -16.80 -18.04
C LEU A 202 -2.67 -17.91 -18.08
N TYR A 203 -1.98 -18.16 -16.96
CA TYR A 203 -0.94 -19.19 -16.91
C TYR A 203 -1.56 -20.59 -16.93
N LYS A 204 -1.01 -21.46 -17.77
CA LYS A 204 -1.45 -22.87 -17.88
C LYS A 204 -1.16 -23.64 -16.58
N LYS A 205 -0.04 -23.31 -15.92
CA LYS A 205 0.35 -23.88 -14.64
C LYS A 205 0.70 -22.74 -13.70
N LEU A 206 0.11 -22.77 -12.50
CA LEU A 206 0.30 -21.75 -11.48
C LEU A 206 0.66 -22.47 -10.18
N SER A 207 1.61 -21.90 -9.45
CA SER A 207 1.95 -22.33 -8.10
C SER A 207 2.43 -21.11 -7.31
N GLY A 208 2.55 -21.25 -6.00
CA GLY A 208 3.03 -20.16 -5.18
C GLY A 208 3.46 -20.65 -3.80
N MET A 209 3.96 -19.75 -3.01
CA MET A 209 4.34 -20.03 -1.63
C MET A 209 4.07 -18.78 -0.77
N THR A 210 3.77 -19.05 0.50
CA THR A 210 3.61 -18.05 1.56
C THR A 210 3.58 -18.77 2.91
N GLY A 211 3.82 -18.05 3.98
CA GLY A 211 3.67 -18.55 5.35
C GLY A 211 2.23 -18.66 5.83
N THR A 212 1.25 -18.13 5.10
CA THR A 212 -0.14 -17.93 5.59
C THR A 212 -1.23 -18.48 4.66
N ALA A 213 -0.91 -19.33 3.69
CA ALA A 213 -1.89 -19.80 2.69
C ALA A 213 -3.03 -20.66 3.27
N LYS A 214 -2.80 -21.38 4.38
CA LYS A 214 -3.76 -22.38 4.88
C LYS A 214 -5.11 -21.77 5.28
N THR A 215 -5.13 -20.55 5.77
CA THR A 215 -6.36 -19.84 6.14
C THR A 215 -7.23 -19.50 4.92
N GLU A 216 -6.60 -19.35 3.75
CA GLU A 216 -7.27 -18.94 2.51
C GLU A 216 -7.43 -20.10 1.51
N GLU A 217 -7.24 -21.33 1.96
CA GLU A 217 -7.28 -22.56 1.13
C GLU A 217 -8.55 -22.66 0.28
N GLU A 218 -9.70 -22.38 0.87
CA GLU A 218 -10.99 -22.41 0.18
C GLU A 218 -11.04 -21.43 -0.99
N GLU A 219 -10.48 -20.23 -0.81
CA GLU A 219 -10.44 -19.20 -1.84
C GLU A 219 -9.46 -19.56 -2.97
N PHE A 220 -8.28 -20.10 -2.63
CA PHE A 220 -7.33 -20.64 -3.62
C PHE A 220 -7.97 -21.73 -4.47
N GLN A 221 -8.71 -22.64 -3.86
CA GLN A 221 -9.38 -23.71 -4.57
C GLN A 221 -10.48 -23.19 -5.50
N ASN A 222 -11.35 -22.31 -4.99
CA ASN A 222 -12.50 -21.81 -5.74
C ASN A 222 -12.12 -20.91 -6.93
N ILE A 223 -11.07 -20.09 -6.80
CA ILE A 223 -10.70 -19.10 -7.82
C ILE A 223 -9.66 -19.65 -8.79
N TYR A 224 -8.65 -20.35 -8.27
CA TYR A 224 -7.47 -20.76 -9.05
C TYR A 224 -7.33 -22.27 -9.21
N ASN A 225 -8.19 -23.05 -8.55
CA ASN A 225 -8.10 -24.51 -8.53
C ASN A 225 -6.73 -24.98 -7.99
N LEU A 226 -6.25 -24.34 -6.93
CA LEU A 226 -4.98 -24.63 -6.27
C LEU A 226 -5.22 -25.27 -4.90
N ASP A 227 -4.54 -26.37 -4.62
CA ASP A 227 -4.51 -26.99 -3.30
C ASP A 227 -3.41 -26.38 -2.45
N VAL A 228 -3.64 -26.32 -1.13
CA VAL A 228 -2.64 -25.80 -0.17
C VAL A 228 -1.99 -26.98 0.56
N VAL A 229 -0.69 -27.14 0.36
CA VAL A 229 0.11 -28.17 1.02
C VAL A 229 0.97 -27.52 2.11
N VAL A 230 0.74 -27.91 3.36
CA VAL A 230 1.52 -27.41 4.50
C VAL A 230 2.83 -28.19 4.57
N ILE A 231 3.95 -27.49 4.36
CA ILE A 231 5.29 -28.08 4.46
C ILE A 231 5.75 -27.94 5.91
N PRO A 232 6.12 -29.05 6.60
CA PRO A 232 6.59 -28.95 7.98
C PRO A 232 7.86 -28.10 8.10
N THR A 233 8.00 -27.39 9.22
CA THR A 233 9.19 -26.60 9.51
C THR A 233 10.43 -27.51 9.66
N ASN A 234 11.58 -27.00 9.25
CA ASN A 234 12.87 -27.72 9.39
C ASN A 234 13.21 -27.99 10.87
N LEU A 235 12.97 -26.99 11.74
CA LEU A 235 13.15 -27.11 13.20
C LEU A 235 11.79 -27.00 13.90
N PRO A 236 11.62 -27.63 15.07
CA PRO A 236 10.38 -27.48 15.82
C PRO A 236 10.10 -26.02 16.16
N MET A 237 8.85 -25.61 16.01
CA MET A 237 8.39 -24.26 16.39
C MET A 237 8.38 -24.15 17.94
N ILE A 238 9.21 -23.28 18.47
CA ILE A 238 9.33 -23.06 19.91
C ILE A 238 8.65 -21.75 20.37
N ARG A 239 8.11 -20.96 19.43
CA ARG A 239 7.37 -19.73 19.73
C ARG A 239 6.15 -20.05 20.58
N ILE A 240 5.92 -19.24 21.61
CA ILE A 240 4.76 -19.34 22.48
C ILE A 240 3.73 -18.29 22.05
N ASP A 241 2.57 -18.73 21.61
CA ASP A 241 1.46 -17.85 21.23
C ASP A 241 0.50 -17.73 22.43
N GLU A 242 0.54 -16.57 23.09
CA GLU A 242 -0.33 -16.29 24.25
C GLU A 242 -1.75 -15.96 23.81
N ASN A 243 -2.73 -16.22 24.68
CA ASN A 243 -4.13 -15.88 24.44
C ASN A 243 -4.34 -14.37 24.33
N ASP A 244 -5.30 -13.96 23.52
CA ASP A 244 -5.66 -12.55 23.32
C ASP A 244 -6.14 -11.91 24.63
N GLN A 245 -5.61 -10.76 24.97
CA GLN A 245 -6.03 -9.96 26.13
C GLN A 245 -7.04 -8.92 25.68
N ILE A 246 -8.23 -8.94 26.26
CA ILE A 246 -9.36 -8.08 25.90
C ILE A 246 -9.60 -7.01 26.96
N TYR A 247 -9.68 -5.75 26.53
CA TYR A 247 -9.86 -4.59 27.41
C TYR A 247 -11.13 -3.82 27.06
N THR A 248 -11.85 -3.36 28.09
CA THR A 248 -13.08 -2.56 27.93
C THR A 248 -12.78 -1.10 27.56
N LYS A 249 -11.60 -0.60 27.95
CA LYS A 249 -11.20 0.81 27.73
C LYS A 249 -9.87 0.89 26.98
N LYS A 250 -9.76 1.88 26.07
CA LYS A 250 -8.51 2.15 25.34
C LYS A 250 -7.34 2.49 26.27
N SER A 251 -7.62 3.23 27.38
CA SER A 251 -6.57 3.57 28.35
C SER A 251 -5.97 2.31 28.99
N GLY A 252 -6.82 1.41 29.48
CA GLY A 252 -6.34 0.16 30.09
C GLY A 252 -5.51 -0.70 29.14
N LYS A 253 -5.89 -0.75 27.85
CA LYS A 253 -5.10 -1.43 26.82
C LYS A 253 -3.70 -0.79 26.67
N ILE A 254 -3.64 0.55 26.59
CA ILE A 254 -2.37 1.28 26.43
C ILE A 254 -1.49 1.07 27.66
N ASP A 255 -2.07 1.16 28.86
CA ASP A 255 -1.35 0.96 30.13
C ASP A 255 -0.74 -0.46 30.18
N ALA A 256 -1.49 -1.47 29.74
CA ALA A 256 -1.00 -2.86 29.68
C ALA A 256 0.17 -3.01 28.69
N ILE A 257 0.06 -2.42 27.49
CA ILE A 257 1.13 -2.43 26.48
C ILE A 257 2.41 -1.79 27.06
N ILE A 258 2.27 -0.63 27.72
CA ILE A 258 3.41 0.08 28.32
C ILE A 258 4.06 -0.77 29.42
N LYS A 259 3.23 -1.42 30.23
CA LYS A 259 3.71 -2.32 31.28
C LYS A 259 4.53 -3.47 30.68
N ASP A 260 3.99 -4.14 29.68
CA ASP A 260 4.68 -5.26 29.00
C ASP A 260 6.00 -4.80 28.37
N ILE A 261 6.03 -3.61 27.74
CA ILE A 261 7.26 -3.03 27.18
C ILE A 261 8.29 -2.77 28.28
N LYS A 262 7.86 -2.24 29.45
CA LYS A 262 8.75 -2.00 30.60
C LYS A 262 9.32 -3.31 31.15
N ASP A 263 8.45 -4.30 31.33
CA ASP A 263 8.85 -5.63 31.81
C ASP A 263 9.87 -6.28 30.86
N CYS A 264 9.69 -6.14 29.55
CA CYS A 264 10.66 -6.62 28.56
C CYS A 264 11.97 -5.81 28.60
N ALA A 265 11.88 -4.49 28.73
CA ALA A 265 13.06 -3.62 28.83
C ALA A 265 13.92 -3.97 30.06
N GLU A 266 13.30 -4.29 31.20
CA GLU A 266 14.00 -4.74 32.42
C GLU A 266 14.76 -6.04 32.19
N ARG A 267 14.19 -6.95 31.37
CA ARG A 267 14.84 -8.21 31.00
C ARG A 267 15.79 -8.05 29.82
N ARG A 268 15.93 -6.85 29.25
CA ARG A 268 16.70 -6.55 28.05
C ARG A 268 16.20 -7.31 26.83
N GLN A 269 14.93 -7.73 26.85
CA GLN A 269 14.28 -8.47 25.77
C GLN A 269 13.82 -7.51 24.67
N PRO A 270 14.16 -7.73 23.38
CA PRO A 270 13.66 -6.86 22.31
C PRO A 270 12.15 -7.02 22.11
N VAL A 271 11.49 -5.91 21.79
CA VAL A 271 10.02 -5.85 21.62
C VAL A 271 9.66 -5.25 20.27
N LEU A 272 8.81 -5.94 19.53
CA LEU A 272 8.20 -5.42 18.29
C LEU A 272 6.71 -5.20 18.53
N VAL A 273 6.26 -3.95 18.41
CA VAL A 273 4.85 -3.57 18.61
C VAL A 273 4.20 -3.28 17.25
N GLY A 274 3.33 -4.17 16.81
CA GLY A 274 2.56 -4.00 15.58
C GLY A 274 1.34 -3.10 15.79
N THR A 275 1.18 -2.07 14.97
CA THR A 275 0.01 -1.18 14.98
C THR A 275 -0.69 -1.18 13.62
N VAL A 276 -2.01 -0.93 13.63
CA VAL A 276 -2.85 -0.97 12.42
C VAL A 276 -2.89 0.36 11.65
N SER A 277 -2.28 1.43 12.18
CA SER A 277 -2.25 2.72 11.48
C SER A 277 -1.08 3.59 11.96
N VAL A 278 -0.66 4.50 11.08
CA VAL A 278 0.40 5.49 11.36
C VAL A 278 0.04 6.33 12.59
N GLU A 279 -1.22 6.78 12.70
CA GLU A 279 -1.70 7.60 13.83
C GLU A 279 -1.51 6.89 15.17
N LYS A 280 -1.81 5.57 15.22
CA LYS A 280 -1.65 4.77 16.44
C LYS A 280 -0.17 4.56 16.78
N SER A 281 0.69 4.37 15.77
CA SER A 281 2.14 4.26 15.98
C SER A 281 2.70 5.56 16.56
N GLU A 282 2.28 6.72 16.03
CA GLU A 282 2.69 8.04 16.54
C GLU A 282 2.17 8.31 17.97
N LEU A 283 0.91 7.93 18.22
CA LEU A 283 0.33 8.08 19.57
C LEU A 283 1.12 7.26 20.60
N LEU A 284 1.39 6.00 20.28
CA LEU A 284 2.17 5.13 21.16
C LEU A 284 3.58 5.67 21.36
N SER A 285 4.21 6.13 20.28
CA SER A 285 5.55 6.75 20.33
C SER A 285 5.58 7.95 21.28
N LYS A 286 4.60 8.86 21.21
CA LYS A 286 4.49 10.01 22.13
C LYS A 286 4.37 9.58 23.58
N ILE A 287 3.66 8.48 23.85
CA ILE A 287 3.49 7.96 25.20
C ILE A 287 4.81 7.35 25.70
N LEU A 288 5.47 6.50 24.89
CA LEU A 288 6.77 5.90 25.24
C LEU A 288 7.84 6.97 25.46
N HIS A 289 7.80 8.07 24.71
CA HIS A 289 8.69 9.23 24.89
C HIS A 289 8.50 9.85 26.30
N ARG A 290 7.23 10.04 26.71
CA ARG A 290 6.91 10.56 28.07
C ARG A 290 7.37 9.60 29.19
N GLU A 291 7.29 8.30 28.91
CA GLU A 291 7.75 7.25 29.84
C GLU A 291 9.28 7.06 29.81
N ARG A 292 10.00 7.82 28.98
CA ARG A 292 11.46 7.78 28.79
C ARG A 292 11.97 6.42 28.29
N ILE A 293 11.15 5.73 27.49
CA ILE A 293 11.52 4.46 26.87
C ILE A 293 12.07 4.78 25.46
N PHE A 294 13.34 4.45 25.24
CA PHE A 294 13.97 4.60 23.91
C PHE A 294 13.32 3.61 22.95
N HIS A 295 12.92 4.08 21.76
CA HIS A 295 12.24 3.23 20.79
C HIS A 295 12.41 3.81 19.37
N ASN A 296 12.26 2.93 18.38
CA ASN A 296 12.24 3.28 16.96
C ASN A 296 10.81 3.14 16.42
N VAL A 297 10.47 3.97 15.40
CA VAL A 297 9.15 3.92 14.76
C VAL A 297 9.33 3.64 13.27
N LEU A 298 8.74 2.54 12.84
CA LEU A 298 8.74 2.08 11.46
C LEU A 298 7.34 2.31 10.88
N ASN A 299 7.20 3.31 10.02
CA ASN A 299 5.94 3.63 9.36
C ASN A 299 6.18 4.26 7.99
N ALA A 300 5.11 4.43 7.20
CA ALA A 300 5.15 4.93 5.83
C ALA A 300 5.80 6.32 5.65
N LYS A 301 6.00 7.07 6.73
CA LYS A 301 6.68 8.40 6.67
C LYS A 301 8.21 8.27 6.68
N ASN A 302 8.74 7.14 7.13
CA ASN A 302 10.17 6.93 7.39
C ASN A 302 10.79 5.84 6.51
N HIS A 303 10.35 5.70 5.25
CA HIS A 303 10.80 4.66 4.32
C HIS A 303 12.34 4.57 4.15
N LYS A 304 13.02 5.72 4.15
CA LYS A 304 14.48 5.74 3.96
C LYS A 304 15.27 5.10 5.10
N MET A 305 14.68 5.05 6.30
CA MET A 305 15.31 4.44 7.49
C MET A 305 14.74 3.05 7.80
N GLU A 306 13.87 2.54 6.95
CA GLU A 306 13.19 1.27 7.19
C GLU A 306 14.16 0.11 7.35
N ALA A 307 15.09 -0.05 6.41
CA ALA A 307 16.09 -1.11 6.46
C ALA A 307 16.98 -1.01 7.71
N ASP A 308 17.34 0.22 8.10
CA ASP A 308 18.13 0.50 9.32
C ASP A 308 17.42 0.02 10.57
N ILE A 309 16.14 0.38 10.69
CA ILE A 309 15.32 0.08 11.87
C ILE A 309 15.08 -1.44 11.96
N VAL A 310 14.73 -2.07 10.84
CA VAL A 310 14.46 -3.52 10.79
C VAL A 310 15.72 -4.31 11.11
N ALA A 311 16.87 -3.93 10.55
CA ALA A 311 18.16 -4.59 10.80
C ALA A 311 18.54 -4.58 12.29
N GLN A 312 18.11 -3.58 13.05
CA GLN A 312 18.43 -3.42 14.46
C GLN A 312 17.29 -3.81 15.43
N ALA A 313 16.12 -4.19 14.90
CA ALA A 313 14.93 -4.50 15.71
C ALA A 313 15.13 -5.72 16.62
N GLY A 314 16.00 -6.66 16.23
CA GLY A 314 16.32 -7.86 17.01
C GLY A 314 17.47 -7.70 18.02
N ARG A 315 18.01 -6.50 18.18
CA ARG A 315 19.11 -6.26 19.14
C ARG A 315 18.59 -6.22 20.56
N ILE A 316 19.48 -6.50 21.49
CA ILE A 316 19.16 -6.57 22.91
C ILE A 316 18.52 -5.27 23.42
N GLY A 317 17.35 -5.38 24.05
CA GLY A 317 16.60 -4.25 24.60
C GLY A 317 16.00 -3.30 23.56
N ALA A 318 16.00 -3.64 22.29
CA ALA A 318 15.40 -2.80 21.24
C ALA A 318 13.88 -2.78 21.37
N VAL A 319 13.28 -1.59 21.28
CA VAL A 319 11.82 -1.42 21.21
C VAL A 319 11.49 -0.80 19.85
N THR A 320 10.73 -1.53 19.04
CA THR A 320 10.35 -1.09 17.69
C THR A 320 8.83 -1.08 17.54
N ILE A 321 8.27 0.06 17.14
CA ILE A 321 6.86 0.20 16.80
C ILE A 321 6.76 0.14 15.26
N ALA A 322 6.01 -0.83 14.73
CA ALA A 322 5.82 -0.98 13.28
C ALA A 322 4.35 -0.90 12.91
N THR A 323 4.03 -0.28 11.77
CA THR A 323 2.70 -0.44 11.16
C THR A 323 2.69 -1.72 10.34
N ASN A 324 1.50 -2.32 10.15
CA ASN A 324 1.32 -3.61 9.47
C ASN A 324 2.06 -3.75 8.14
N MET A 325 2.22 -2.65 7.41
CA MET A 325 2.83 -2.69 6.07
C MET A 325 4.34 -2.43 6.09
N ALA A 326 4.88 -2.00 7.23
CA ALA A 326 6.30 -1.68 7.35
C ALA A 326 7.07 -2.91 7.86
N GLY A 327 8.13 -3.28 7.18
CA GLY A 327 8.98 -4.42 7.52
C GLY A 327 8.50 -5.77 6.99
N ARG A 328 7.43 -5.82 6.21
CA ARG A 328 6.95 -7.05 5.58
C ARG A 328 8.00 -7.58 4.60
N GLY A 329 8.23 -8.89 4.63
CA GLY A 329 9.22 -9.54 3.78
C GLY A 329 10.67 -9.31 4.18
N THR A 330 10.94 -8.74 5.37
CA THR A 330 12.29 -8.49 5.85
C THR A 330 12.57 -9.31 7.12
N ASP A 331 13.59 -10.12 7.11
CA ASP A 331 14.00 -10.93 8.27
C ASP A 331 14.54 -10.07 9.40
N ILE A 332 13.98 -10.23 10.59
CA ILE A 332 14.52 -9.62 11.82
C ILE A 332 15.48 -10.63 12.46
N MET A 333 16.76 -10.31 12.40
CA MET A 333 17.81 -11.16 12.97
C MET A 333 18.03 -10.84 14.44
N LEU A 334 17.92 -11.87 15.32
CA LEU A 334 18.24 -11.71 16.74
C LEU A 334 19.73 -11.35 16.88
N GLY A 335 20.02 -10.33 17.68
CA GLY A 335 21.38 -9.78 17.85
C GLY A 335 21.73 -8.71 16.84
N GLY A 336 20.88 -8.48 15.81
CA GLY A 336 21.11 -7.51 14.73
C GLY A 336 21.66 -8.16 13.46
N ASN A 337 21.76 -7.37 12.39
CA ASN A 337 22.22 -7.82 11.08
C ASN A 337 23.68 -7.38 10.84
N PRO A 338 24.65 -8.30 10.87
CA PRO A 338 26.07 -7.95 10.69
C PRO A 338 26.39 -7.46 9.28
N GLU A 339 25.72 -7.97 8.26
CA GLU A 339 25.90 -7.50 6.88
C GLU A 339 25.52 -6.00 6.76
N TYR A 340 24.37 -5.65 7.30
CA TYR A 340 23.89 -4.27 7.31
C TYR A 340 24.87 -3.34 8.04
N LEU A 341 25.35 -3.75 9.24
CA LEU A 341 26.32 -2.96 10.02
C LEU A 341 27.63 -2.76 9.26
N ALA A 342 28.10 -3.79 8.57
CA ALA A 342 29.34 -3.69 7.77
C ALA A 342 29.16 -2.72 6.60
N LYS A 343 28.04 -2.82 5.87
CA LYS A 343 27.73 -1.90 4.75
C LYS A 343 27.60 -0.45 5.24
N GLN A 344 26.85 -0.22 6.33
CA GLN A 344 26.70 1.11 6.93
C GLN A 344 28.05 1.71 7.37
N ARG A 345 28.95 0.86 7.86
CA ARG A 345 30.30 1.31 8.24
C ARG A 345 31.06 1.83 7.03
N LEU A 346 31.02 1.10 5.92
CA LEU A 346 31.68 1.50 4.67
C LEU A 346 31.08 2.80 4.10
N GLU A 347 29.76 2.96 4.16
CA GLU A 347 29.08 4.21 3.77
C GLU A 347 29.59 5.41 4.59
N LYS A 348 29.75 5.24 5.91
CA LYS A 348 30.29 6.27 6.81
C LYS A 348 31.76 6.61 6.51
N GLU A 349 32.50 5.67 5.93
CA GLU A 349 33.88 5.87 5.49
C GLU A 349 33.96 6.54 4.12
N GLY A 350 32.79 6.72 3.46
CA GLY A 350 32.71 7.54 2.23
C GLY A 350 32.61 6.73 0.94
N TYR A 351 32.46 5.41 1.02
CA TYR A 351 32.28 4.57 -0.18
C TYR A 351 30.84 4.75 -0.72
N SER A 352 30.69 4.70 -2.05
CA SER A 352 29.37 4.83 -2.68
C SER A 352 28.56 3.53 -2.47
N THR A 353 27.23 3.66 -2.40
CA THR A 353 26.31 2.51 -2.28
C THR A 353 26.53 1.51 -3.44
N GLU A 354 26.76 2.04 -4.65
CA GLU A 354 26.98 1.24 -5.87
C GLU A 354 28.26 0.40 -5.77
N ASP A 355 29.35 1.00 -5.29
CA ASP A 355 30.62 0.28 -5.07
C ASP A 355 30.48 -0.80 -4.00
N ILE A 356 29.78 -0.48 -2.90
CA ILE A 356 29.52 -1.42 -1.80
C ILE A 356 28.70 -2.63 -2.32
N GLU A 357 27.64 -2.37 -3.07
CA GLU A 357 26.80 -3.44 -3.65
C GLU A 357 27.61 -4.33 -4.60
N THR A 358 28.42 -3.71 -5.46
CA THR A 358 29.28 -4.43 -6.39
C THR A 358 30.32 -5.26 -5.65
N ALA A 359 30.99 -4.69 -4.66
CA ALA A 359 32.01 -5.36 -3.85
C ALA A 359 31.44 -6.52 -3.03
N THR A 360 30.18 -6.41 -2.56
CA THR A 360 29.53 -7.46 -1.76
C THR A 360 28.79 -8.52 -2.61
N SER A 361 28.68 -8.30 -3.92
CA SER A 361 28.06 -9.27 -4.84
C SER A 361 28.95 -10.51 -5.05
N PHE A 362 28.38 -11.57 -5.62
CA PHE A 362 29.14 -12.79 -5.95
C PHE A 362 29.86 -12.69 -7.29
N VAL A 363 29.84 -11.52 -7.92
CA VAL A 363 30.50 -11.31 -9.22
C VAL A 363 32.02 -11.31 -9.05
N LYS A 364 32.72 -11.85 -10.03
CA LYS A 364 34.19 -11.79 -10.08
C LYS A 364 34.59 -10.32 -10.30
N LEU A 365 35.46 -9.81 -9.45
CA LEU A 365 35.95 -8.44 -9.53
C LEU A 365 37.34 -8.41 -10.19
N ASP A 366 37.50 -7.48 -11.12
CA ASP A 366 38.78 -7.25 -11.80
C ASP A 366 39.41 -5.89 -11.37
N ASP A 367 38.63 -5.02 -10.68
CA ASP A 367 39.08 -3.72 -10.17
C ASP A 367 39.73 -3.88 -8.79
N GLU A 368 41.00 -3.45 -8.66
CA GLU A 368 41.77 -3.53 -7.42
C GLU A 368 41.11 -2.78 -6.25
N ASN A 369 40.42 -1.68 -6.52
CA ASN A 369 39.75 -0.87 -5.48
C ASN A 369 38.53 -1.64 -4.94
N LEU A 370 37.76 -2.26 -5.82
CA LEU A 370 36.59 -3.07 -5.43
C LEU A 370 37.05 -4.35 -4.68
N ILE A 371 38.18 -4.94 -5.04
CA ILE A 371 38.78 -6.07 -4.32
C ILE A 371 39.16 -5.67 -2.90
N LYS A 372 39.82 -4.53 -2.73
CA LYS A 372 40.18 -3.96 -1.40
C LYS A 372 38.92 -3.69 -0.57
N LEU A 373 37.90 -3.10 -1.20
CA LEU A 373 36.62 -2.83 -0.55
C LEU A 373 35.93 -4.11 -0.09
N ARG A 374 35.99 -5.17 -0.90
CA ARG A 374 35.48 -6.52 -0.53
C ARG A 374 36.22 -7.05 0.69
N ASP A 375 37.57 -6.92 0.75
CA ASP A 375 38.37 -7.39 1.89
C ASP A 375 38.03 -6.58 3.17
N GLU A 376 37.84 -5.27 3.06
CA GLU A 376 37.39 -4.42 4.17
C GLU A 376 36.00 -4.83 4.65
N TYR A 377 35.08 -5.05 3.72
CA TYR A 377 33.74 -5.53 4.04
C TYR A 377 33.80 -6.85 4.82
N GLN A 378 34.60 -7.83 4.35
CA GLN A 378 34.74 -9.14 5.01
C GLN A 378 35.29 -8.99 6.44
N ARG A 379 36.25 -8.09 6.64
CA ARG A 379 36.81 -7.80 7.97
C ARG A 379 35.76 -7.22 8.91
N TYR A 380 34.99 -6.22 8.45
CA TYR A 380 33.90 -5.62 9.25
C TYR A 380 32.79 -6.62 9.51
N TYR A 381 32.37 -7.34 8.48
CA TYR A 381 31.33 -8.38 8.60
C TYR A 381 31.70 -9.41 9.68
N LYS A 382 32.93 -9.92 9.66
CA LYS A 382 33.38 -10.91 10.66
C LYS A 382 33.34 -10.34 12.09
N SER A 383 33.82 -9.13 12.26
CA SER A 383 33.82 -8.44 13.57
C SER A 383 32.39 -8.21 14.08
N TYR A 384 31.52 -7.69 13.22
CA TYR A 384 30.11 -7.47 13.61
C TYR A 384 29.39 -8.80 13.84
N LYS A 385 29.68 -9.83 13.07
CA LYS A 385 29.09 -11.16 13.25
C LYS A 385 29.39 -11.71 14.64
N GLU A 386 30.62 -11.62 15.09
CA GLU A 386 31.01 -12.08 16.45
C GLU A 386 30.21 -11.32 17.53
N THR A 387 30.01 -10.03 17.34
CA THR A 387 29.22 -9.19 18.26
C THR A 387 27.73 -9.58 18.23
N CYS A 388 27.16 -9.68 17.03
CA CYS A 388 25.76 -10.04 16.82
C CYS A 388 25.46 -11.46 17.34
N ASP A 389 26.38 -12.40 17.16
CA ASP A 389 26.20 -13.77 17.66
C ASP A 389 26.16 -13.80 19.20
N LYS A 390 27.00 -13.02 19.90
CA LYS A 390 26.93 -12.88 21.35
C LYS A 390 25.62 -12.22 21.80
N GLU A 391 25.23 -11.10 21.18
CA GLU A 391 23.95 -10.44 21.49
C GLU A 391 22.76 -11.38 21.25
N LYS A 392 22.83 -12.21 20.20
CA LYS A 392 21.81 -13.22 19.89
C LYS A 392 21.64 -14.20 21.04
N GLU A 393 22.74 -14.71 21.62
CA GLU A 393 22.68 -15.60 22.78
C GLU A 393 21.99 -14.91 23.98
N GLU A 394 22.37 -13.67 24.27
CA GLU A 394 21.76 -12.89 25.36
C GLU A 394 20.24 -12.64 25.12
N VAL A 395 19.86 -12.35 23.86
CA VAL A 395 18.45 -12.15 23.48
C VAL A 395 17.66 -13.47 23.65
N ILE A 396 18.25 -14.59 23.28
CA ILE A 396 17.62 -15.93 23.45
C ILE A 396 17.42 -16.21 24.96
N GLU A 397 18.41 -15.92 25.79
CA GLU A 397 18.32 -16.10 27.25
C GLU A 397 17.26 -15.18 27.87
N ALA A 398 17.09 -13.96 27.33
CA ALA A 398 16.06 -13.00 27.75
C ALA A 398 14.63 -13.40 27.32
N GLY A 399 14.50 -14.43 26.46
CA GLY A 399 13.21 -14.96 25.99
C GLY A 399 12.88 -14.67 24.53
N GLY A 400 13.86 -14.21 23.78
CA GLY A 400 13.66 -13.94 22.32
C GLY A 400 12.80 -12.68 22.08
N UNK A 401 12.21 -12.27 20.94
CA UNK A 401 11.41 -11.12 20.64
C UNK A 401 10.01 -11.30 21.11
N UNK A 402 9.42 -10.23 21.51
CA UNK A 402 8.09 -10.19 21.89
C UNK A 402 7.32 -9.41 20.89
N UNK A 403 6.36 -9.86 20.35
CA UNK A 403 5.54 -9.19 19.44
C UNK A 403 4.22 -8.93 20.05
N UNK A 404 3.92 -7.73 20.06
CA UNK A 404 2.71 -7.33 20.57
C UNK A 404 1.93 -6.72 19.48
N UNK A 405 0.97 -7.22 19.11
CA UNK A 405 0.18 -6.77 18.06
C UNK A 405 -1.00 -6.07 18.61
N UNK A 406 -1.06 -5.02 18.27
CA UNK A 406 -2.03 -4.22 18.76
C UNK A 406 -3.13 -4.09 17.83
N UNK A 407 -3.90 -4.92 17.65
CA UNK A 407 -5.01 -4.84 16.85
C UNK A 407 -5.94 -3.85 17.41
N UNK A 408 -6.59 -3.46 16.66
CA UNK A 408 -7.46 -2.40 17.01
C UNK A 408 -8.84 -2.85 17.30
N ASN A 409 -9.40 -3.69 16.42
CA ASN A 409 -10.74 -4.30 16.54
C ASN A 409 -10.65 -5.82 16.32
N ALA A 410 -11.45 -6.56 17.03
CA ALA A 410 -11.41 -8.04 17.00
C ALA A 410 -11.63 -8.64 15.61
N THR A 411 -12.48 -8.05 14.79
CA THR A 411 -12.88 -8.58 13.47
C THR A 411 -11.80 -8.44 12.36
N ARG A 412 -10.82 -7.55 12.52
CA ARG A 412 -9.73 -7.36 11.53
C ARG A 412 -8.37 -7.89 12.00
N ALA A 413 -8.32 -8.42 13.21
CA ALA A 413 -7.05 -8.77 13.84
C ALA A 413 -6.52 -10.15 13.45
N ALA A 414 -7.39 -11.07 13.09
CA ALA A 414 -7.01 -12.46 12.82
C ALA A 414 -6.01 -12.58 11.64
N VAL A 415 -6.26 -11.87 10.55
CA VAL A 415 -5.43 -11.95 9.34
C VAL A 415 -4.11 -11.16 9.51
N SER A 416 -4.19 -9.91 10.01
CA SER A 416 -2.99 -9.05 10.08
C SER A 416 -1.99 -9.45 11.18
N THR A 417 -2.47 -10.06 12.27
CA THR A 417 -1.57 -10.51 13.34
C THR A 417 -0.83 -11.81 12.98
N THR A 418 -1.46 -12.67 12.19
CA THR A 418 -0.81 -13.91 11.72
C THR A 418 0.35 -13.58 10.79
N SER A 419 0.16 -12.68 9.84
CA SER A 419 1.20 -12.25 8.90
C SER A 419 2.42 -11.66 9.63
N CYS A 420 2.18 -10.70 10.53
CA CYS A 420 3.27 -10.05 11.29
C CYS A 420 4.03 -11.05 12.19
N ALA A 421 3.32 -12.01 12.79
CA ALA A 421 3.94 -13.01 13.67
C ALA A 421 4.75 -14.05 12.86
N VAL A 422 4.29 -14.43 11.68
CA VAL A 422 4.98 -15.40 10.82
C VAL A 422 6.29 -14.80 10.29
N GLU A 423 6.26 -13.55 9.86
CA GLU A 423 7.46 -12.87 9.33
C GLU A 423 8.54 -12.64 10.39
N ALA A 424 8.14 -12.42 11.65
CA ALA A 424 9.09 -12.28 12.77
C ALA A 424 9.67 -13.62 13.23
N ASP A 425 9.16 -14.73 12.72
CA ASP A 425 9.43 -16.08 13.25
C ASP A 425 10.62 -16.79 12.58
N VAL A 426 11.06 -16.31 11.44
CA VAL A 426 12.01 -17.06 10.60
C VAL A 426 13.35 -17.34 11.31
N ARG A 427 13.70 -16.55 12.34
CA ARG A 427 14.96 -16.78 13.08
C ARG A 427 14.85 -16.59 14.60
N ALA A 428 13.64 -16.43 15.12
CA ALA A 428 13.42 -16.32 16.56
C ALA A 428 13.42 -17.71 17.21
N THR A 429 14.37 -17.97 18.04
CA THR A 429 14.42 -19.23 18.79
C THR A 429 13.42 -19.25 19.95
N LYS A 430 12.91 -18.08 20.35
CA LYS A 430 11.90 -17.97 21.40
C LYS A 430 11.17 -16.64 21.26
N ALA A 431 9.85 -16.65 21.05
CA ALA A 431 9.03 -15.45 20.90
C ALA A 431 7.70 -15.59 21.65
N VAL A 432 7.23 -14.51 22.24
CA VAL A 432 5.94 -14.46 22.94
C VAL A 432 5.03 -13.48 22.22
N ARG A 433 3.79 -13.89 21.93
CA ARG A 433 2.81 -13.08 21.21
C ARG A 433 1.68 -12.63 22.15
N PHE A 434 1.34 -11.34 22.10
CA PHE A 434 0.17 -10.76 22.76
C PHE A 434 -0.72 -10.06 21.77
N SER A 435 -2.03 -10.31 21.85
CA SER A 435 -3.06 -9.54 21.15
C SER A 435 -3.97 -8.86 22.16
N ILE A 436 -4.13 -7.55 22.08
CA ILE A 436 -4.91 -6.75 23.03
C ILE A 436 -6.02 -6.02 22.27
N PHE A 437 -7.28 -6.27 22.66
CA PHE A 437 -8.47 -5.69 21.99
C PHE A 437 -9.33 -4.89 22.97
N PRO A 438 -9.72 -3.65 22.64
CA PRO A 438 -10.71 -2.94 23.45
C PRO A 438 -12.12 -3.39 23.07
N LEU A 439 -12.91 -3.80 24.06
CA LEU A 439 -14.35 -4.03 23.87
C LEU A 439 -15.07 -2.67 23.72
N LYS A 440 -15.72 -2.45 22.59
CA LYS A 440 -16.73 -1.38 22.47
C LYS A 440 -18.03 -1.90 23.07
N THR A 441 -18.47 -1.29 24.14
CA THR A 441 -19.84 -1.49 24.64
C THR A 441 -20.80 -0.82 23.66
N THR A 442 -21.29 -1.55 22.69
CA THR A 442 -22.56 -1.21 22.05
C THR A 442 -23.67 -1.77 22.96
N SER A 443 -24.65 -0.93 23.23
CA SER A 443 -25.78 -1.22 24.11
C SER A 443 -26.81 -2.19 23.49
N GLN A 444 -26.35 -3.12 22.65
CA GLN A 444 -27.21 -4.20 22.14
C GLN A 444 -26.59 -5.53 22.58
N GLY A 445 -27.37 -6.25 23.38
CA GLY A 445 -26.93 -7.48 24.02
C GLY A 445 -26.46 -8.54 23.03
N PHE A 446 -25.21 -8.90 23.15
CA PHE A 446 -24.66 -10.10 22.54
C PHE A 446 -24.54 -11.15 23.66
N SER A 447 -25.35 -12.17 23.54
CA SER A 447 -25.19 -13.41 24.29
C SER A 447 -24.00 -14.14 23.69
N ALA A 448 -22.86 -14.12 24.35
CA ALA A 448 -21.70 -14.90 23.94
C ALA A 448 -21.93 -16.36 24.34
N ALA A 449 -22.15 -17.19 23.35
CA ALA A 449 -22.06 -18.64 23.53
C ALA A 449 -20.57 -19.01 23.58
N ILE A 450 -20.09 -19.38 24.75
CA ILE A 450 -18.77 -19.99 24.94
C ILE A 450 -18.94 -21.49 24.70
N SER A 451 -18.35 -22.03 23.68
CA SER A 451 -18.19 -23.48 23.51
C SER A 451 -16.71 -23.79 23.37
#